data_c1230ab7b84f35eb209967d05e56160e
#
_entry.id   c1230ab7b84f35eb209967d05e56160e
#
_cell.length_a   1.000
_cell.length_b   1.000
_cell.length_c   1.000
_cell.angle_alpha   90.00
_cell.angle_beta   90.00
_cell.angle_gamma   90.00
#
_symmetry.space_group_name_H-M   'P 1'
#
loop_
_entity.id
_entity.type
_entity.pdbx_description
1 polymer ?
#
loop_
_entity_poly.entity_id
_entity_poly.type
_entity_poly.pdbx_seq_one_letter_code
_entity_poly.pdbx_strand_id
1 'polypeptide(L)'
;KGALLPTGIALNINLPDDVAKAKWKATRIGSYEIYDIRFTADMGKSEAAAAFGLGGVHKPGMVLGFNKTPPRADQSDDEAGVSLTHISISAVQIGYEPGARQNPDKWLRRLIKKLDGK
;
A
#
# COMPACT_ATOMS: atom_id res chain seq x y z
N LYS A 1 -5.90 13.50 28.70
CA LYS A 1 -5.57 12.41 27.76
C LYS A 1 -5.90 12.93 26.37
N GLY A 2 -4.88 13.28 25.55
CA GLY A 2 -5.07 13.78 24.19
C GLY A 2 -5.55 12.67 23.26
N ALA A 3 -6.23 13.04 22.17
CA ALA A 3 -6.60 12.12 21.12
C ALA A 3 -5.34 11.46 20.54
N LEU A 4 -5.42 10.17 20.22
CA LEU A 4 -4.32 9.43 19.63
C LEU A 4 -3.98 9.93 18.22
N LEU A 5 -5.00 10.40 17.50
CA LEU A 5 -4.89 10.94 16.15
C LEU A 5 -5.30 12.41 16.12
N PRO A 6 -4.64 13.26 15.34
CA PRO A 6 -5.15 14.58 15.03
C PRO A 6 -6.52 14.52 14.36
N THR A 7 -7.36 15.52 14.60
CA THR A 7 -8.67 15.62 13.94
C THR A 7 -8.52 15.64 12.42
N GLY A 8 -9.34 14.87 11.72
CA GLY A 8 -9.34 14.80 10.25
C GLY A 8 -8.21 13.93 9.66
N ILE A 9 -7.47 13.19 10.49
CA ILE A 9 -6.46 12.24 10.04
C ILE A 9 -6.93 10.82 10.31
N ALA A 10 -6.85 9.96 9.30
CA ALA A 10 -6.91 8.51 9.40
C ALA A 10 -5.54 7.89 9.15
N LEU A 11 -5.38 6.65 9.54
CA LEU A 11 -4.20 5.84 9.20
C LEU A 11 -4.61 4.77 8.21
N ASN A 12 -3.82 4.66 7.15
CA ASN A 12 -3.81 3.49 6.28
C ASN A 12 -2.61 2.61 6.68
N ILE A 13 -2.89 1.37 7.06
CA ILE A 13 -1.88 0.42 7.53
C ILE A 13 -1.98 -0.83 6.65
N ASN A 14 -0.88 -1.16 5.97
CA ASN A 14 -0.77 -2.40 5.21
C ASN A 14 0.27 -3.30 5.84
N LEU A 15 -0.02 -4.59 5.88
CA LEU A 15 0.80 -5.61 6.52
C LEU A 15 1.42 -6.51 5.45
N PRO A 16 2.73 -6.84 5.57
CA PRO A 16 3.34 -7.87 4.74
C PRO A 16 2.90 -9.27 5.20
N ASP A 17 3.18 -10.28 4.39
CA ASP A 17 2.85 -11.68 4.74
C ASP A 17 3.56 -12.14 6.02
N ASP A 18 4.83 -11.77 6.24
CA ASP A 18 5.59 -12.08 7.46
C ASP A 18 5.60 -10.88 8.43
N VAL A 19 4.47 -10.65 9.08
CA VAL A 19 4.31 -9.54 10.04
C VAL A 19 5.24 -9.66 11.24
N ALA A 20 5.56 -10.90 11.66
CA ALA A 20 6.32 -11.13 12.90
C ALA A 20 7.74 -10.56 12.85
N LYS A 21 8.33 -10.47 11.66
CA LYS A 21 9.67 -9.93 11.42
C LYS A 21 9.67 -8.53 10.82
N ALA A 22 8.50 -8.05 10.40
CA ALA A 22 8.41 -6.79 9.72
C ALA A 22 8.59 -5.61 10.68
N LYS A 23 9.32 -4.60 10.22
CA LYS A 23 9.48 -3.33 10.92
C LYS A 23 8.46 -2.31 10.43
N TRP A 24 8.11 -1.38 11.29
CA TRP A 24 7.25 -0.27 10.93
C TRP A 24 7.98 0.73 10.02
N LYS A 25 7.30 1.20 8.99
CA LYS A 25 7.83 2.26 8.13
C LYS A 25 6.75 3.30 7.84
N ALA A 26 7.10 4.58 8.04
CA ALA A 26 6.26 5.69 7.59
C ALA A 26 6.25 5.73 6.07
N THR A 27 5.07 5.78 5.50
CA THR A 27 4.84 5.78 4.06
C THR A 27 3.89 6.90 3.68
N ARG A 28 3.75 7.09 2.39
CA ARG A 28 2.73 7.95 1.78
C ARG A 28 1.91 7.13 0.80
N ILE A 29 0.68 7.56 0.57
CA ILE A 29 -0.08 7.09 -0.58
C ILE A 29 0.61 7.67 -1.82
N GLY A 30 1.21 6.80 -2.60
CA GLY A 30 2.05 7.19 -3.71
C GLY A 30 1.47 6.77 -5.06
N SER A 31 2.34 6.70 -6.04
CA SER A 31 2.02 6.36 -7.42
C SER A 31 2.55 4.99 -7.87
N TYR A 32 3.17 4.24 -6.96
CA TYR A 32 3.60 2.89 -7.29
C TYR A 32 2.41 1.95 -7.37
N GLU A 33 2.22 1.36 -8.52
CA GLU A 33 1.17 0.40 -8.80
C GLU A 33 1.70 -1.01 -8.61
N ILE A 34 1.26 -1.69 -7.54
CA ILE A 34 1.63 -3.08 -7.27
C ILE A 34 0.86 -4.06 -8.16
N TYR A 35 -0.30 -3.64 -8.64
CA TYR A 35 -1.14 -4.44 -9.51
C TYR A 35 -1.15 -3.90 -10.93
N ASP A 36 -1.16 -4.81 -11.89
CA ASP A 36 -1.28 -4.51 -13.31
C ASP A 36 -2.56 -5.18 -13.82
N ILE A 37 -3.48 -4.37 -14.33
CA ILE A 37 -4.74 -4.86 -14.90
C ILE A 37 -4.56 -5.01 -16.40
N ARG A 38 -4.74 -6.23 -16.90
CA ARG A 38 -4.61 -6.56 -18.31
C ARG A 38 -5.89 -7.15 -18.87
N PHE A 39 -6.22 -6.75 -20.08
CA PHE A 39 -7.24 -7.42 -20.85
C PHE A 39 -6.60 -8.52 -21.69
N THR A 40 -7.20 -9.69 -21.70
CA THR A 40 -6.78 -10.81 -22.53
C THR A 40 -7.94 -11.31 -23.37
N ALA A 41 -7.66 -11.73 -24.60
CA ALA A 41 -8.64 -12.35 -25.46
C ALA A 41 -8.99 -13.78 -25.01
N ASP A 42 -8.10 -14.43 -24.26
CA ASP A 42 -8.25 -15.79 -23.77
C ASP A 42 -7.59 -15.93 -22.39
N MET A 43 -8.40 -15.98 -21.35
CA MET A 43 -7.91 -16.14 -19.97
C MET A 43 -7.17 -17.46 -19.76
N GLY A 44 -7.56 -18.51 -20.48
CA GLY A 44 -6.91 -19.83 -20.39
C GLY A 44 -5.45 -19.84 -20.83
N LYS A 45 -5.01 -18.82 -21.59
CA LYS A 45 -3.62 -18.63 -22.03
C LYS A 45 -2.84 -17.62 -21.18
N SER A 46 -3.45 -17.03 -20.17
CA SER A 46 -2.84 -16.02 -19.32
C SER A 46 -2.24 -16.65 -18.08
N GLU A 47 -0.92 -16.46 -17.86
CA GLU A 47 -0.26 -16.89 -16.64
C GLU A 47 -0.89 -16.27 -15.39
N ALA A 48 -1.28 -14.99 -15.47
CA ALA A 48 -1.94 -14.31 -14.38
C ALA A 48 -3.32 -14.91 -14.06
N ALA A 49 -4.11 -15.28 -15.08
CA ALA A 49 -5.38 -15.96 -14.87
C ALA A 49 -5.17 -17.37 -14.27
N ALA A 50 -4.16 -18.09 -14.72
CA ALA A 50 -3.83 -19.41 -14.18
C ALA A 50 -3.47 -19.35 -12.69
N ALA A 51 -2.76 -18.31 -12.25
CA ALA A 51 -2.42 -18.09 -10.84
C ALA A 51 -3.67 -17.90 -9.95
N PHE A 52 -4.79 -17.46 -10.53
CA PHE A 52 -6.09 -17.34 -9.85
C PHE A 52 -7.03 -18.52 -10.10
N GLY A 53 -6.52 -19.65 -10.64
CA GLY A 53 -7.32 -20.83 -10.92
C GLY A 53 -8.20 -20.72 -12.15
N LEU A 54 -7.99 -19.74 -13.00
CA LEU A 54 -8.79 -19.45 -14.21
C LEU A 54 -8.17 -20.01 -15.50
N GLY A 55 -7.12 -20.83 -15.41
CA GLY A 55 -6.39 -21.39 -16.56
C GLY A 55 -7.21 -22.28 -17.51
N GLY A 56 -8.41 -22.70 -17.10
CA GLY A 56 -9.34 -23.45 -17.96
C GLY A 56 -10.43 -22.57 -18.62
N VAL A 57 -10.39 -21.27 -18.40
CA VAL A 57 -11.44 -20.35 -18.89
C VAL A 57 -11.02 -19.74 -20.22
N HIS A 58 -11.44 -20.36 -21.34
CA HIS A 58 -11.13 -19.89 -22.68
C HIS A 58 -12.12 -18.81 -23.15
N LYS A 59 -12.08 -17.65 -22.52
CA LYS A 59 -12.92 -16.48 -22.82
C LYS A 59 -12.12 -15.20 -22.68
N PRO A 60 -12.50 -14.13 -23.38
CA PRO A 60 -11.96 -12.79 -23.09
C PRO A 60 -12.26 -12.39 -21.66
N GLY A 61 -11.32 -11.71 -21.04
CA GLY A 61 -11.52 -11.24 -19.67
C GLY A 61 -10.44 -10.27 -19.22
N MET A 62 -10.63 -9.79 -18.00
CA MET A 62 -9.68 -8.95 -17.30
C MET A 62 -8.94 -9.80 -16.26
N VAL A 63 -7.63 -9.72 -16.25
CA VAL A 63 -6.79 -10.41 -15.30
C VAL A 63 -5.98 -9.40 -14.49
N LEU A 64 -5.83 -9.70 -13.22
CA LEU A 64 -4.98 -8.93 -12.31
C LEU A 64 -3.62 -9.62 -12.26
N GLY A 65 -2.59 -8.89 -12.60
CA GLY A 65 -1.19 -9.32 -12.45
C GLY A 65 -0.47 -8.49 -11.41
N PHE A 66 0.69 -8.96 -10.98
CA PHE A 66 1.59 -8.18 -10.15
C PHE A 66 2.58 -7.41 -11.03
N ASN A 67 2.81 -6.15 -10.71
CA ASN A 67 3.86 -5.37 -11.33
C ASN A 67 5.23 -5.93 -10.92
N LYS A 68 5.99 -6.39 -11.90
CA LYS A 68 7.35 -6.95 -11.67
C LYS A 68 8.43 -5.86 -11.68
N THR A 69 8.07 -4.64 -12.05
CA THR A 69 9.02 -3.51 -12.06
C THR A 69 9.18 -2.98 -10.64
N PRO A 70 10.40 -2.91 -10.11
CA PRO A 70 10.61 -2.36 -8.77
C PRO A 70 10.23 -0.87 -8.72
N PRO A 71 9.87 -0.35 -7.53
CA PRO A 71 9.64 1.08 -7.34
C PRO A 71 10.86 1.91 -7.76
N ARG A 72 10.64 3.05 -8.40
CA ARG A 72 11.69 4.03 -8.67
C ARG A 72 12.15 4.69 -7.36
N ALA A 73 13.29 5.37 -7.39
CA ALA A 73 13.85 6.04 -6.21
C ALA A 73 12.88 7.07 -5.59
N ASP A 74 12.11 7.78 -6.41
CA ASP A 74 11.08 8.72 -5.97
C ASP A 74 9.82 8.06 -5.40
N GLN A 75 9.69 6.75 -5.57
CA GLN A 75 8.61 5.90 -5.05
C GLN A 75 9.05 5.02 -3.86
N SER A 76 10.24 5.24 -3.31
CA SER A 76 10.82 4.41 -2.23
C SER A 76 10.02 4.40 -0.93
N ASP A 77 9.19 5.41 -0.71
CA ASP A 77 8.31 5.54 0.45
C ASP A 77 6.82 5.36 0.10
N ASP A 78 6.51 4.92 -1.12
CA ASP A 78 5.14 4.61 -1.53
C ASP A 78 4.68 3.33 -0.84
N GLU A 79 3.50 3.40 -0.21
CA GLU A 79 2.99 2.34 0.66
C GLU A 79 2.88 0.97 0.00
N ALA A 80 2.46 0.94 -1.27
CA ALA A 80 2.26 -0.29 -2.01
C ALA A 80 3.56 -1.10 -2.17
N GLY A 81 4.68 -0.42 -2.47
CA GLY A 81 5.99 -1.07 -2.57
C GLY A 81 6.57 -1.45 -1.20
N VAL A 82 6.39 -0.59 -0.21
CA VAL A 82 6.90 -0.80 1.15
C VAL A 82 6.17 -1.94 1.86
N SER A 83 4.86 -2.09 1.64
CA SER A 83 4.03 -3.11 2.30
C SER A 83 4.42 -4.55 1.94
N LEU A 84 5.23 -4.76 0.91
CA LEU A 84 5.75 -6.10 0.60
C LEU A 84 6.73 -6.64 1.65
N THR A 85 7.40 -5.76 2.39
CA THR A 85 8.47 -6.13 3.33
C THR A 85 8.36 -5.49 4.71
N HIS A 86 7.57 -4.44 4.85
CA HIS A 86 7.41 -3.68 6.07
C HIS A 86 5.94 -3.49 6.41
N ILE A 87 5.65 -3.25 7.68
CA ILE A 87 4.35 -2.71 8.07
C ILE A 87 4.33 -1.25 7.65
N SER A 88 3.65 -0.94 6.56
CA SER A 88 3.55 0.42 6.06
C SER A 88 2.46 1.18 6.82
N ILE A 89 2.72 2.45 7.13
CA ILE A 89 1.76 3.30 7.80
C ILE A 89 1.77 4.69 7.18
N SER A 90 0.65 5.05 6.56
CA SER A 90 0.42 6.34 5.91
C SER A 90 -0.65 7.13 6.65
N ALA A 91 -0.42 8.43 6.83
CA ALA A 91 -1.45 9.34 7.30
C ALA A 91 -2.31 9.81 6.13
N VAL A 92 -3.62 9.63 6.23
CA VAL A 92 -4.60 10.03 5.22
C VAL A 92 -5.46 11.15 5.79
N GLN A 93 -5.52 12.28 5.11
CA GLN A 93 -6.41 13.35 5.49
C GLN A 93 -7.85 13.04 5.05
N ILE A 94 -8.77 13.07 6.01
CA ILE A 94 -10.20 12.90 5.76
C ILE A 94 -10.85 14.27 5.83
N GLY A 95 -11.53 14.67 4.74
CA GLY A 95 -12.30 15.90 4.66
C GLY A 95 -11.64 17.02 3.88
N TYR A 96 -12.50 17.95 3.45
CA TYR A 96 -12.15 19.12 2.63
C TYR A 96 -12.05 20.40 3.48
N GLU A 97 -11.67 20.33 4.74
CA GLU A 97 -11.55 21.56 5.53
C GLU A 97 -10.30 22.35 5.10
N PRO A 98 -10.48 23.53 4.45
CA PRO A 98 -9.35 24.38 4.15
C PRO A 98 -8.86 25.01 5.45
N GLY A 99 -7.73 24.52 5.98
CA GLY A 99 -7.10 25.18 7.12
C GLY A 99 -6.31 24.30 8.07
N ALA A 100 -6.58 23.02 8.17
CA ALA A 100 -5.80 22.11 9.02
C ALA A 100 -4.50 21.68 8.32
N ARG A 101 -3.54 22.56 8.16
CA ARG A 101 -2.15 22.22 7.79
C ARG A 101 -1.45 21.60 9.01
N GLN A 102 -1.95 20.48 9.49
CA GLN A 102 -1.17 19.64 10.36
C GLN A 102 -0.15 18.91 9.50
N ASN A 103 1.12 18.93 9.88
CA ASN A 103 2.14 18.15 9.20
C ASN A 103 2.02 16.70 9.68
N PRO A 104 1.29 15.82 8.95
CA PRO A 104 1.04 14.46 9.39
C PRO A 104 2.32 13.64 9.48
N ASP A 105 3.35 13.96 8.68
CA ASP A 105 4.61 13.22 8.65
C ASP A 105 5.36 13.32 9.96
N LYS A 106 5.41 14.51 10.57
CA LYS A 106 6.10 14.72 11.84
C LYS A 106 5.46 13.92 12.97
N TRP A 107 4.16 13.88 13.00
CA TRP A 107 3.40 13.11 13.98
C TRP A 107 3.57 11.60 13.74
N LEU A 108 3.47 11.15 12.50
CA LEU A 108 3.61 9.76 12.10
C LEU A 108 4.99 9.19 12.48
N ARG A 109 6.07 9.93 12.19
CA ARG A 109 7.44 9.56 12.61
C ARG A 109 7.59 9.42 14.12
N ARG A 110 6.91 10.26 14.91
CA ARG A 110 6.90 10.15 16.38
C ARG A 110 6.14 8.91 16.84
N LEU A 111 5.02 8.57 16.18
CA LEU A 111 4.25 7.37 16.48
C LEU A 111 5.10 6.13 16.22
N ILE A 112 5.72 6.03 15.05
CA ILE A 112 6.58 4.90 14.69
C ILE A 112 7.72 4.73 15.69
N LYS A 113 8.40 5.82 16.05
CA LYS A 113 9.45 5.76 17.07
C LYS A 113 8.97 5.16 18.40
N LYS A 114 7.71 5.39 18.77
CA LYS A 114 7.11 4.78 19.97
C LYS A 114 6.77 3.30 19.77
N LEU A 115 6.40 2.90 18.55
CA LEU A 115 6.07 1.50 18.22
C LEU A 115 7.34 0.64 18.13
N ASP A 116 8.43 1.18 17.56
CA ASP A 116 9.72 0.48 17.44
C ASP A 116 10.57 0.56 18.72
N GLY A 117 10.27 1.47 19.63
CA GLY A 117 11.09 1.80 20.81
C GLY A 117 10.75 1.00 22.07
N LYS A 118 10.38 -0.26 21.89
CA LYS A 118 10.23 -1.20 23.00
C LYS A 118 11.55 -1.86 23.37
#